data_23cbf941317769980cbdcd6bedea903f
#
_entry.id   23cbf941317769980cbdcd6bedea903f
#
_cell.length_a   1.000
_cell.length_b   1.000
_cell.length_c   1.000
_cell.angle_alpha   90.00
_cell.angle_beta   90.00
_cell.angle_gamma   90.00
#
_symmetry.space_group_name_H-M   'P 1'
#
loop_
_entity.id
_entity.type
_entity.pdbx_description
1 polymer ?
#
loop_
_entity_poly.entity_id
_entity_poly.type
_entity_poly.pdbx_seq_one_letter_code
_entity_poly.pdbx_strand_id
1 'polypeptide(L)'
;MISPCLSHVFLHPALDEWFETEEKPRLRGTCTLVRYADDALMEFDNIIDAQLVLSVPDKRLARYGLTLHPDKTRLGDVRPKRTEGARHPEADGTSFDILGLTHVWGRSRNGKDTARQVTAKSRFARAVVAVNDWCRRDRHWSVRDQHRHLSSMMRGPFAYYGVGGNSRRMCWFANQVVRV
;
A
#
# COMPACT_ATOMS: atom_id res chain seq x y z
N MET A 1 11.80 -18.36 -1.91
CA MET A 1 10.57 -17.56 -2.11
C MET A 1 9.33 -18.44 -2.34
N ILE A 2 9.02 -19.33 -1.40
CA ILE A 2 7.85 -20.25 -1.47
C ILE A 2 6.64 -19.63 -0.75
N SER A 3 6.86 -18.77 0.26
CA SER A 3 5.82 -18.22 1.13
C SER A 3 4.66 -17.51 0.39
N PRO A 4 4.87 -16.63 -0.60
CA PRO A 4 3.74 -16.00 -1.29
C PRO A 4 2.88 -16.99 -2.08
N CYS A 5 3.49 -18.00 -2.69
CA CYS A 5 2.77 -19.05 -3.41
C CYS A 5 1.90 -19.89 -2.46
N LEU A 6 2.46 -20.29 -1.31
CA LEU A 6 1.72 -21.02 -0.29
C LEU A 6 0.57 -20.17 0.29
N SER A 7 0.80 -18.88 0.54
CA SER A 7 -0.25 -17.97 0.96
C SER A 7 -1.40 -17.90 -0.06
N HIS A 8 -1.08 -17.86 -1.36
CA HIS A 8 -2.11 -17.86 -2.40
C HIS A 8 -2.93 -19.16 -2.40
N VAL A 9 -2.28 -20.30 -2.36
CA VAL A 9 -2.98 -21.60 -2.37
C VAL A 9 -3.83 -21.78 -1.11
N PHE A 10 -3.30 -21.39 0.06
CA PHE A 10 -3.98 -21.60 1.33
C PHE A 10 -5.12 -20.62 1.57
N LEU A 11 -4.93 -19.33 1.24
CA LEU A 11 -5.93 -18.29 1.45
C LEU A 11 -7.03 -18.30 0.38
N HIS A 12 -6.82 -18.94 -0.77
CA HIS A 12 -7.83 -19.00 -1.80
C HIS A 12 -9.16 -19.62 -1.29
N PRO A 13 -9.19 -20.84 -0.77
CA PRO A 13 -10.43 -21.40 -0.20
C PRO A 13 -10.84 -20.75 1.12
N ALA A 14 -9.88 -20.29 1.91
CA ALA A 14 -10.14 -19.73 3.22
C ALA A 14 -10.80 -18.34 3.15
N LEU A 15 -10.41 -17.52 2.19
CA LEU A 15 -10.83 -16.13 2.08
C LEU A 15 -11.48 -15.80 0.73
N ASP A 16 -10.83 -16.08 -0.41
CA ASP A 16 -11.30 -15.60 -1.71
C ASP A 16 -12.59 -16.31 -2.13
N GLU A 17 -12.58 -17.62 -2.16
CA GLU A 17 -13.73 -18.44 -2.56
C GLU A 17 -14.90 -18.24 -1.60
N TRP A 18 -14.64 -18.26 -0.30
CA TRP A 18 -15.63 -17.99 0.73
C TRP A 18 -16.27 -16.60 0.56
N PHE A 19 -15.45 -15.57 0.34
CA PHE A 19 -15.97 -14.21 0.17
C PHE A 19 -16.89 -14.11 -1.06
N GLU A 20 -16.48 -14.64 -2.20
CA GLU A 20 -17.25 -14.57 -3.44
C GLU A 20 -18.52 -15.43 -3.41
N THR A 21 -18.48 -16.60 -2.75
CA THR A 21 -19.59 -17.56 -2.78
C THR A 21 -20.57 -17.40 -1.60
N GLU A 22 -20.07 -17.05 -0.41
CA GLU A 22 -20.89 -17.02 0.80
C GLU A 22 -21.23 -15.60 1.26
N GLU A 23 -20.25 -14.67 1.31
CA GLU A 23 -20.47 -13.35 1.88
C GLU A 23 -21.00 -12.34 0.86
N LYS A 24 -20.38 -12.23 -0.28
CA LYS A 24 -20.77 -11.27 -1.32
C LYS A 24 -22.23 -11.33 -1.75
N PRO A 25 -22.86 -12.52 -1.91
CA PRO A 25 -24.27 -12.61 -2.26
C PRO A 25 -25.23 -12.12 -1.15
N ARG A 26 -24.77 -12.01 0.08
CA ARG A 26 -25.55 -11.55 1.24
C ARG A 26 -25.52 -10.04 1.42
N LEU A 27 -24.61 -9.38 0.75
CA LEU A 27 -24.41 -7.93 0.85
C LEU A 27 -25.44 -7.19 -0.01
N ARG A 28 -25.79 -6.00 0.43
CA ARG A 28 -26.80 -5.15 -0.25
C ARG A 28 -26.18 -4.29 -1.34
N GLY A 29 -24.91 -3.88 -1.12
CA GLY A 29 -24.16 -3.02 -2.00
C GLY A 29 -23.15 -3.76 -2.84
N THR A 30 -22.39 -2.99 -3.64
CA THR A 30 -21.25 -3.52 -4.41
C THR A 30 -20.06 -3.71 -3.50
N CYS A 31 -19.38 -4.82 -3.65
CA CYS A 31 -18.13 -5.09 -2.93
C CYS A 31 -17.08 -5.73 -3.83
N THR A 32 -15.83 -5.44 -3.54
CA THR A 32 -14.68 -5.99 -4.26
C THR A 32 -13.62 -6.43 -3.27
N LEU A 33 -13.10 -7.64 -3.45
CA LEU A 33 -11.93 -8.14 -2.73
C LEU A 33 -10.72 -8.12 -3.65
N VAL A 34 -9.65 -7.47 -3.20
CA VAL A 34 -8.34 -7.50 -3.85
C VAL A 34 -7.33 -8.06 -2.86
N ARG A 35 -6.64 -9.14 -3.22
CA ARG A 35 -5.66 -9.78 -2.37
C ARG A 35 -4.30 -9.92 -3.06
N TYR A 36 -3.25 -9.68 -2.31
CA TYR A 36 -1.87 -9.94 -2.71
C TYR A 36 -1.15 -10.66 -1.57
N ALA A 37 -0.85 -11.93 -1.76
CA ALA A 37 -0.32 -12.82 -0.73
C ALA A 37 -1.21 -12.81 0.54
N ASP A 38 -0.70 -12.28 1.64
CA ASP A 38 -1.37 -12.14 2.93
C ASP A 38 -2.05 -10.77 3.14
N ASP A 39 -1.76 -9.78 2.29
CA ASP A 39 -2.44 -8.49 2.32
C ASP A 39 -3.77 -8.57 1.54
N ALA A 40 -4.88 -8.21 2.18
CA ALA A 40 -6.20 -8.13 1.57
C ALA A 40 -6.83 -6.75 1.75
N LEU A 41 -7.46 -6.25 0.70
CA LEU A 41 -8.25 -5.03 0.68
C LEU A 41 -9.67 -5.38 0.24
N MET A 42 -10.65 -4.99 1.05
CA MET A 42 -12.07 -5.10 0.71
C MET A 42 -12.64 -3.70 0.55
N GLU A 43 -13.27 -3.45 -0.58
CA GLU A 43 -13.93 -2.18 -0.89
C GLU A 43 -15.45 -2.39 -0.87
N PHE A 44 -16.16 -1.48 -0.23
CA PHE A 44 -17.60 -1.50 -0.09
C PHE A 44 -18.17 -0.12 -0.42
N ASP A 45 -19.31 -0.08 -1.09
CA ASP A 45 -20.08 1.16 -1.28
C ASP A 45 -21.02 1.46 -0.11
N ASN A 46 -21.27 0.47 0.76
CA ASN A 46 -22.14 0.57 1.92
C ASN A 46 -21.40 0.27 3.23
N ILE A 47 -21.46 1.21 4.18
CA ILE A 47 -20.81 1.08 5.49
C ILE A 47 -21.37 -0.06 6.34
N ILE A 48 -22.67 -0.35 6.20
CA ILE A 48 -23.33 -1.42 6.95
C ILE A 48 -22.77 -2.78 6.51
N ASP A 49 -22.61 -2.97 5.21
CA ASP A 49 -22.03 -4.19 4.65
C ASP A 49 -20.56 -4.34 5.07
N ALA A 50 -19.80 -3.25 5.07
CA ALA A 50 -18.41 -3.26 5.54
C ALA A 50 -18.28 -3.66 7.01
N GLN A 51 -19.18 -3.16 7.88
CA GLN A 51 -19.20 -3.53 9.30
C GLN A 51 -19.61 -4.99 9.51
N LEU A 52 -20.58 -5.48 8.75
CA LEU A 52 -21.01 -6.87 8.76
C LEU A 52 -19.85 -7.80 8.40
N VAL A 53 -19.20 -7.55 7.28
CA VAL A 53 -18.08 -8.38 6.82
C VAL A 53 -16.90 -8.30 7.80
N LEU A 54 -16.59 -7.14 8.39
CA LEU A 54 -15.49 -7.02 9.34
C LEU A 54 -15.62 -7.95 10.56
N SER A 55 -16.83 -8.29 10.96
CA SER A 55 -17.10 -9.15 12.13
C SER A 55 -16.91 -10.67 11.88
N VAL A 56 -16.79 -11.08 10.61
CA VAL A 56 -16.84 -12.50 10.23
C VAL A 56 -15.46 -13.13 9.98
N PRO A 57 -14.47 -12.44 9.38
CA PRO A 57 -13.20 -13.04 8.98
C PRO A 57 -12.42 -13.68 10.12
N ASP A 58 -12.44 -13.12 11.33
CA ASP A 58 -11.77 -13.70 12.49
C ASP A 58 -12.24 -15.13 12.77
N LYS A 59 -13.56 -15.33 12.79
CA LYS A 59 -14.16 -16.65 13.04
C LYS A 59 -13.88 -17.62 11.88
N ARG A 60 -13.89 -17.12 10.66
CA ARG A 60 -13.60 -17.93 9.47
C ARG A 60 -12.15 -18.37 9.43
N LEU A 61 -11.23 -17.42 9.59
CA LEU A 61 -9.79 -17.68 9.54
C LEU A 61 -9.32 -18.57 10.71
N ALA A 62 -9.95 -18.44 11.89
CA ALA A 62 -9.66 -19.32 13.03
C ALA A 62 -9.87 -20.81 12.71
N ARG A 63 -10.81 -21.17 11.83
CA ARG A 63 -11.01 -22.56 11.35
C ARG A 63 -9.81 -23.10 10.58
N TYR A 64 -9.01 -22.22 10.01
CA TYR A 64 -7.77 -22.53 9.28
C TYR A 64 -6.51 -22.33 10.12
N GLY A 65 -6.66 -22.07 11.43
CA GLY A 65 -5.55 -21.77 12.32
C GLY A 65 -4.90 -20.41 12.08
N LEU A 66 -5.60 -19.49 11.42
CA LEU A 66 -5.14 -18.14 11.14
C LEU A 66 -5.82 -17.13 12.04
N THR A 67 -5.11 -16.05 12.37
CA THR A 67 -5.62 -14.91 13.13
C THR A 67 -5.37 -13.63 12.36
N LEU A 68 -6.35 -12.72 12.36
CA LEU A 68 -6.14 -11.36 11.85
C LEU A 68 -5.24 -10.56 12.80
N HIS A 69 -4.37 -9.75 12.21
CA HIS A 69 -3.53 -8.86 13.01
C HIS A 69 -4.36 -7.64 13.43
N PRO A 70 -4.62 -7.44 14.74
CA PRO A 70 -5.56 -6.41 15.21
C PRO A 70 -5.16 -5.00 14.79
N ASP A 71 -3.86 -4.65 14.88
CA ASP A 71 -3.38 -3.31 14.53
C ASP A 71 -3.33 -3.03 13.02
N LYS A 72 -3.36 -4.06 12.19
CA LYS A 72 -3.32 -3.91 10.73
C LYS A 72 -4.71 -4.01 10.09
N THR A 73 -5.64 -4.69 10.75
CA THR A 73 -7.02 -4.83 10.26
C THR A 73 -7.83 -3.63 10.70
N ARG A 74 -8.29 -2.82 9.75
CA ARG A 74 -9.04 -1.61 10.05
C ARG A 74 -10.05 -1.29 8.98
N LEU A 75 -11.16 -0.72 9.40
CA LEU A 75 -12.16 -0.11 8.54
C LEU A 75 -11.85 1.38 8.39
N GLY A 76 -11.89 1.89 7.18
CA GLY A 76 -11.66 3.30 6.89
C GLY A 76 -12.64 3.82 5.84
N ASP A 77 -13.13 5.03 6.03
CA ASP A 77 -13.91 5.73 5.01
C ASP A 77 -12.96 6.46 4.06
N VAL A 78 -12.86 5.99 2.82
CA VAL A 78 -11.98 6.53 1.78
C VAL A 78 -12.67 7.51 0.83
N ARG A 79 -13.91 7.89 1.11
CA ARG A 79 -14.62 8.88 0.27
C ARG A 79 -13.93 10.24 0.37
N PRO A 80 -13.86 10.99 -0.75
CA PRO A 80 -13.29 12.34 -0.71
C PRO A 80 -14.16 13.23 0.19
N LYS A 81 -13.62 13.68 1.32
CA LYS A 81 -14.29 14.66 2.15
C LYS A 81 -14.20 16.03 1.47
N ARG A 82 -15.33 16.59 1.11
CA ARG A 82 -15.45 17.95 0.60
C ARG A 82 -15.32 18.95 1.75
N THR A 83 -14.11 19.23 2.17
CA THR A 83 -13.87 20.35 3.08
C THR A 83 -13.58 21.59 2.21
N GLU A 84 -14.49 22.53 2.16
CA GLU A 84 -14.26 23.82 1.49
C GLU A 84 -13.03 24.50 2.13
N GLY A 85 -12.00 24.75 1.32
CA GLY A 85 -10.79 25.46 1.74
C GLY A 85 -9.57 24.60 2.10
N ALA A 86 -9.65 23.28 2.15
CA ALA A 86 -8.48 22.44 2.44
C ALA A 86 -7.46 22.45 1.28
N ARG A 87 -6.29 23.03 1.53
CA ARG A 87 -5.18 23.11 0.55
C ARG A 87 -4.45 21.79 0.34
N HIS A 88 -4.62 20.81 1.22
CA HIS A 88 -3.98 19.50 1.16
C HIS A 88 -4.93 18.39 1.65
N PRO A 89 -5.42 17.53 0.76
CA PRO A 89 -6.28 16.38 1.13
C PRO A 89 -5.54 15.29 1.93
N GLU A 90 -4.22 15.35 2.01
CA GLU A 90 -3.41 14.40 2.81
C GLU A 90 -3.65 14.53 4.33
N ALA A 91 -4.29 15.59 4.79
CA ALA A 91 -4.52 15.87 6.22
C ALA A 91 -5.80 15.23 6.78
N ASP A 92 -6.69 14.72 5.95
CA ASP A 92 -8.08 14.38 6.34
C ASP A 92 -8.33 12.91 6.74
N GLY A 93 -7.31 12.15 7.09
CA GLY A 93 -7.47 10.83 7.70
C GLY A 93 -7.99 9.70 6.78
N THR A 94 -8.18 9.97 5.51
CA THR A 94 -8.73 9.03 4.52
C THR A 94 -7.63 8.33 3.70
N SER A 95 -6.48 8.06 4.31
CA SER A 95 -5.39 7.37 3.64
C SER A 95 -5.17 5.97 4.23
N PHE A 96 -4.78 5.03 3.39
CA PHE A 96 -4.38 3.70 3.82
C PHE A 96 -3.14 3.23 3.07
N ASP A 97 -2.37 2.39 3.73
CA ASP A 97 -1.15 1.81 3.18
C ASP A 97 -1.42 0.38 2.72
N ILE A 98 -1.10 0.06 1.46
CA ILE A 98 -1.06 -1.30 0.93
C ILE A 98 0.15 -1.45 0.01
N LEU A 99 0.84 -2.58 0.09
CA LEU A 99 2.02 -2.89 -0.74
C LEU A 99 3.12 -1.82 -0.69
N GLY A 100 3.25 -1.09 0.42
CA GLY A 100 4.25 -0.03 0.57
C GLY A 100 3.91 1.28 -0.13
N LEU A 101 2.69 1.41 -0.64
CA LEU A 101 2.12 2.62 -1.18
C LEU A 101 1.01 3.13 -0.26
N THR A 102 1.01 4.42 0.00
CA THR A 102 -0.10 5.13 0.67
C THR A 102 -1.08 5.59 -0.40
N HIS A 103 -2.31 5.17 -0.28
CA HIS A 103 -3.42 5.60 -1.14
C HIS A 103 -4.10 6.80 -0.51
N VAL A 104 -4.20 7.90 -1.26
CA VAL A 104 -4.81 9.17 -0.82
C VAL A 104 -5.67 9.74 -1.92
N TRP A 105 -6.71 10.47 -1.55
CA TRP A 105 -7.41 11.30 -2.49
C TRP A 105 -6.65 12.58 -2.78
N GLY A 106 -6.70 13.04 -3.99
CA GLY A 106 -6.10 14.29 -4.43
C GLY A 106 -6.86 14.90 -5.60
N ARG A 107 -6.51 16.12 -5.98
CA ARG A 107 -7.08 16.76 -7.15
C ARG A 107 -6.15 16.59 -8.36
N SER A 108 -6.74 16.25 -9.50
CA SER A 108 -6.08 16.28 -10.79
C SER A 108 -5.83 17.72 -11.25
N ARG A 109 -5.05 17.91 -12.32
CA ARG A 109 -4.87 19.22 -12.94
C ARG A 109 -6.19 19.86 -13.39
N ASN A 110 -7.17 19.06 -13.72
CA ASN A 110 -8.50 19.48 -14.18
C ASN A 110 -9.49 19.64 -13.02
N GLY A 111 -9.03 19.71 -11.77
CA GLY A 111 -9.85 19.93 -10.59
C GLY A 111 -10.72 18.72 -10.17
N LYS A 112 -10.61 17.56 -10.85
CA LYS A 112 -11.36 16.35 -10.48
C LYS A 112 -10.67 15.62 -9.34
N ASP A 113 -11.48 15.05 -8.45
CA ASP A 113 -10.97 14.17 -7.40
C ASP A 113 -10.42 12.89 -8.04
N THR A 114 -9.24 12.47 -7.61
CA THR A 114 -8.57 11.30 -8.14
C THR A 114 -7.80 10.58 -7.02
N ALA A 115 -7.82 9.27 -7.04
CA ALA A 115 -6.97 8.48 -6.17
C ALA A 115 -5.50 8.61 -6.61
N ARG A 116 -4.62 8.86 -5.64
CA ARG A 116 -3.17 8.93 -5.85
C ARG A 116 -2.47 7.88 -5.02
N GLN A 117 -1.43 7.33 -5.58
CA GLN A 117 -0.54 6.39 -4.90
C GLN A 117 0.78 7.10 -4.63
N VAL A 118 1.19 7.12 -3.37
CA VAL A 118 2.43 7.78 -2.94
C VAL A 118 3.25 6.77 -2.15
N THR A 119 4.56 6.75 -2.31
CA THR A 119 5.42 5.87 -1.51
C THR A 119 5.17 6.08 -0.02
N ALA A 120 4.88 5.03 0.72
CA ALA A 120 4.66 5.08 2.17
C ALA A 120 5.89 5.66 2.88
N LYS A 121 5.65 6.53 3.88
CA LYS A 121 6.72 7.27 4.60
C LYS A 121 7.79 6.34 5.16
N SER A 122 7.39 5.20 5.73
CA SER A 122 8.31 4.21 6.29
C SER A 122 9.19 3.53 5.24
N ARG A 123 8.64 3.26 4.06
CA ARG A 123 9.39 2.67 2.94
C ARG A 123 10.38 3.67 2.35
N PHE A 124 9.92 4.90 2.19
CA PHE A 124 10.77 6.00 1.72
C PHE A 124 11.95 6.24 2.67
N ALA A 125 11.69 6.40 3.96
CA ALA A 125 12.74 6.61 4.97
C ALA A 125 13.78 5.48 4.97
N ARG A 126 13.33 4.22 4.92
CA ARG A 126 14.24 3.06 4.84
C ARG A 126 15.11 3.08 3.59
N ALA A 127 14.57 3.44 2.45
CA ALA A 127 15.34 3.52 1.21
C ALA A 127 16.43 4.59 1.30
N VAL A 128 16.12 5.78 1.84
CA VAL A 128 17.09 6.86 2.03
C VAL A 128 18.18 6.45 3.04
N VAL A 129 17.80 5.86 4.17
CA VAL A 129 18.74 5.37 5.18
C VAL A 129 19.69 4.32 4.58
N ALA A 130 19.16 3.34 3.84
CA ALA A 130 19.98 2.30 3.21
C ALA A 130 21.04 2.88 2.25
N VAL A 131 20.66 3.89 1.45
CA VAL A 131 21.64 4.59 0.57
C VAL A 131 22.68 5.33 1.39
N ASN A 132 22.26 6.08 2.41
CA ASN A 132 23.18 6.84 3.27
C ASN A 132 24.18 5.92 4.00
N ASP A 133 23.69 4.83 4.59
CA ASP A 133 24.54 3.86 5.30
C ASP A 133 25.54 3.19 4.35
N TRP A 134 25.10 2.86 3.15
CA TRP A 134 25.99 2.32 2.14
C TRP A 134 27.06 3.34 1.74
N CYS A 135 26.70 4.58 1.43
CA CYS A 135 27.64 5.64 1.06
C CYS A 135 28.69 5.89 2.15
N ARG A 136 28.27 5.87 3.44
CA ARG A 136 29.20 6.03 4.57
C ARG A 136 30.17 4.87 4.70
N ARG A 137 29.71 3.65 4.51
CA ARG A 137 30.52 2.43 4.67
C ARG A 137 31.48 2.24 3.50
N ASP A 138 30.99 2.43 2.28
CA ASP A 138 31.66 2.00 1.05
C ASP A 138 32.21 3.18 0.23
N ARG A 139 32.39 4.38 0.84
CA ARG A 139 32.93 5.60 0.22
C ARG A 139 34.32 5.45 -0.37
N HIS A 140 35.07 4.41 -0.01
CA HIS A 140 36.42 4.14 -0.48
C HIS A 140 36.47 3.35 -1.80
N TRP A 141 35.34 2.91 -2.30
CA TRP A 141 35.27 2.20 -3.57
C TRP A 141 35.61 3.10 -4.74
N SER A 142 36.01 2.50 -5.87
CA SER A 142 36.22 3.28 -7.09
C SER A 142 34.91 4.00 -7.49
N VAL A 143 35.05 5.20 -8.08
CA VAL A 143 33.90 6.00 -8.55
C VAL A 143 33.00 5.18 -9.49
N ARG A 144 33.62 4.34 -10.33
CA ARG A 144 32.88 3.44 -11.26
C ARG A 144 32.05 2.42 -10.52
N ASP A 145 32.57 1.82 -9.46
CA ASP A 145 31.86 0.81 -8.67
C ASP A 145 30.78 1.45 -7.79
N GLN A 146 31.07 2.61 -7.22
CA GLN A 146 30.07 3.42 -6.51
C GLN A 146 28.89 3.74 -7.42
N HIS A 147 29.14 4.26 -8.63
CA HIS A 147 28.08 4.58 -9.59
C HIS A 147 27.26 3.35 -9.97
N ARG A 148 27.91 2.20 -10.23
CA ARG A 148 27.21 0.95 -10.57
C ARG A 148 26.30 0.50 -9.43
N HIS A 149 26.78 0.53 -8.20
CA HIS A 149 26.03 0.08 -7.04
C HIS A 149 24.86 1.02 -6.72
N LEU A 150 25.08 2.33 -6.66
CA LEU A 150 24.04 3.33 -6.45
C LEU A 150 22.96 3.25 -7.53
N SER A 151 23.36 3.12 -8.80
CA SER A 151 22.40 2.93 -9.88
C SER A 151 21.54 1.68 -9.69
N SER A 152 22.13 0.58 -9.21
CA SER A 152 21.39 -0.64 -8.89
C SER A 152 20.42 -0.43 -7.71
N MET A 153 20.86 0.22 -6.64
CA MET A 153 20.01 0.54 -5.48
C MET A 153 18.82 1.44 -5.85
N MET A 154 18.99 2.34 -6.80
CA MET A 154 17.92 3.25 -7.25
C MET A 154 16.94 2.56 -8.18
N ARG A 155 17.37 1.63 -9.02
CA ARG A 155 16.49 0.95 -10.00
C ARG A 155 15.29 0.27 -9.35
N GLY A 156 15.49 -0.43 -8.23
CA GLY A 156 14.41 -1.09 -7.52
C GLY A 156 13.27 -0.14 -7.09
N PRO A 157 13.57 0.90 -6.29
CA PRO A 157 12.60 1.91 -5.93
C PRO A 157 11.94 2.60 -7.12
N PHE A 158 12.69 2.97 -8.17
CA PHE A 158 12.12 3.61 -9.35
C PHE A 158 11.22 2.68 -10.16
N ALA A 159 11.57 1.40 -10.31
CA ALA A 159 10.76 0.42 -11.00
C ALA A 159 9.46 0.12 -10.24
N TYR A 160 9.54 0.02 -8.91
CA TYR A 160 8.38 -0.34 -8.09
C TYR A 160 7.47 0.84 -7.78
N TYR A 161 8.04 1.99 -7.40
CA TYR A 161 7.31 3.18 -6.97
C TYR A 161 7.13 4.23 -8.07
N GLY A 162 7.60 3.97 -9.28
CA GLY A 162 7.46 4.87 -10.44
C GLY A 162 6.05 4.89 -11.03
N VAL A 163 5.03 4.95 -10.18
CA VAL A 163 3.61 4.94 -10.58
C VAL A 163 3.06 6.36 -10.75
N GLY A 164 1.94 6.46 -11.47
CA GLY A 164 1.24 7.73 -11.67
C GLY A 164 0.88 8.40 -10.34
N GLY A 165 1.20 9.69 -10.23
CA GLY A 165 0.95 10.47 -9.00
C GLY A 165 2.11 10.49 -7.98
N ASN A 166 3.12 9.61 -8.11
CA ASN A 166 4.24 9.51 -7.19
C ASN A 166 5.54 10.22 -7.66
N SER A 167 5.52 10.87 -8.80
CA SER A 167 6.71 11.51 -9.41
C SER A 167 7.42 12.47 -8.45
N ARG A 168 6.69 13.26 -7.66
CA ARG A 168 7.25 14.18 -6.67
C ARG A 168 8.09 13.46 -5.62
N ARG A 169 7.62 12.32 -5.11
CA ARG A 169 8.38 11.48 -4.15
C ARG A 169 9.62 10.89 -4.77
N MET A 170 9.53 10.45 -6.03
CA MET A 170 10.68 9.88 -6.75
C MET A 170 11.74 10.95 -7.03
N CYS A 171 11.34 12.15 -7.45
CA CYS A 171 12.28 13.27 -7.59
C CYS A 171 12.93 13.64 -6.24
N TRP A 172 12.17 13.64 -5.16
CA TRP A 172 12.71 13.91 -3.84
C TRP A 172 13.70 12.81 -3.39
N PHE A 173 13.41 11.54 -3.66
CA PHE A 173 14.34 10.44 -3.39
C PHE A 173 15.66 10.62 -4.16
N ALA A 174 15.60 10.92 -5.47
CA ALA A 174 16.79 11.20 -6.27
C ALA A 174 17.60 12.36 -5.67
N ASN A 175 16.95 13.46 -5.30
CA ASN A 175 17.60 14.61 -4.69
C ASN A 175 18.25 14.29 -3.33
N GLN A 176 17.66 13.39 -2.53
CA GLN A 176 18.29 12.94 -1.28
C GLN A 176 19.54 12.11 -1.56
N VAL A 177 19.50 11.22 -2.55
CA VAL A 177 20.66 10.42 -2.95
C VAL A 177 21.83 11.28 -3.43
N VAL A 178 21.55 12.36 -4.15
CA VAL A 178 22.61 13.29 -4.63
C VAL A 178 23.27 14.08 -3.49
N ARG A 179 22.58 14.23 -2.35
CA ARG A 179 23.09 15.01 -1.19
C ARG A 179 23.87 14.17 -0.18
N VAL A 180 23.89 12.88 -0.33
CA VAL A 180 24.63 11.94 0.52
C VAL A 180 26.07 11.76 0.01
#